data_753fcd93526b1bd08c4cf5db0902b57a
#
_entry.id   753fcd93526b1bd08c4cf5db0902b57a
#
_cell.length_a   1.000
_cell.length_b   1.000
_cell.length_c   1.000
_cell.angle_alpha   90.00
_cell.angle_beta   90.00
_cell.angle_gamma   90.00
#
_symmetry.space_group_name_H-M   'P 1'
#
loop_
_entity.id
_entity.type
_entity.pdbx_description
1 polymer ?
#
loop_
_entity_poly.entity_id
_entity_poly.type
_entity_poly.pdbx_seq_one_letter_code
_entity_poly.pdbx_strand_id
1 'polypeptide(L)'
;MTQGAKDFPQTGPDFQLLSAKLDTLISLIARAVPAQPSAPDFTSADAFVWQPQPGELSPVPKVNRVELELLCAVSRVRDLLFENTMRFAKGLPANNALLWGARGMGKSSLVKAVHGHINASGSIPALKLIEIHREDIDTLPSLMKIIKAAPHRFIIFCDDLSFDHDDTSYKSLKAVLEGGIEGRPENVIFYATSNRRHLLPRDMIENERSTAINPAEAVEEKVSLSDRFGLWLGFHNCSQDDYLEMVGGYVRHFGLEIDPAALRAEALEWSTTRGGRSGRVAFQYIQDLAGRLGKPLT
;
A
#
# COMPACT_ATOMS: atom_id res chain seq x y z
N MET A 1 -67.59 22.00 22.05
CA MET A 1 -67.11 20.83 22.79
C MET A 1 -65.57 20.75 22.51
N THR A 2 -64.85 21.37 23.44
CA THR A 2 -63.37 21.42 23.39
C THR A 2 -62.83 20.27 24.23
N GLN A 3 -62.17 19.29 23.58
CA GLN A 3 -61.47 18.21 24.28
C GLN A 3 -60.16 18.73 24.83
N GLY A 4 -60.03 18.68 26.16
CA GLY A 4 -58.82 19.10 26.87
C GLY A 4 -57.64 18.19 26.57
N ALA A 5 -56.54 18.79 26.22
CA ALA A 5 -55.23 18.17 26.25
C ALA A 5 -54.91 17.78 27.71
N LYS A 6 -54.65 16.52 27.98
CA LYS A 6 -54.10 16.04 29.25
C LYS A 6 -52.67 16.50 29.39
N ASP A 7 -52.41 17.52 30.19
CA ASP A 7 -51.09 17.87 30.67
C ASP A 7 -50.54 16.71 31.53
N PHE A 8 -49.52 16.07 31.07
CA PHE A 8 -48.76 15.15 31.90
C PHE A 8 -47.85 15.96 32.84
N PRO A 9 -47.85 15.67 34.15
CA PRO A 9 -47.03 16.40 35.12
C PRO A 9 -45.54 16.13 34.86
N GLN A 10 -44.82 17.11 34.32
CA GLN A 10 -43.38 17.03 33.99
C GLN A 10 -42.46 17.33 35.19
N THR A 11 -42.92 17.40 36.40
CA THR A 11 -42.15 17.90 37.54
C THR A 11 -42.28 17.09 38.84
N GLY A 12 -42.39 15.77 38.76
CA GLY A 12 -42.29 14.93 39.97
C GLY A 12 -40.84 14.52 40.26
N PRO A 13 -40.45 14.34 41.54
CA PRO A 13 -39.11 13.89 41.92
C PRO A 13 -38.69 12.58 41.23
N ASP A 14 -39.64 11.71 40.93
CA ASP A 14 -39.39 10.46 40.18
C ASP A 14 -39.05 10.70 38.72
N PHE A 15 -39.59 11.73 38.08
CA PHE A 15 -39.26 12.11 36.71
C PHE A 15 -37.83 12.69 36.61
N GLN A 16 -37.44 13.52 37.59
CA GLN A 16 -36.07 14.06 37.66
C GLN A 16 -35.04 12.95 37.90
N LEU A 17 -35.36 11.99 38.76
CA LEU A 17 -34.47 10.83 39.02
C LEU A 17 -34.34 9.94 37.79
N LEU A 18 -35.42 9.72 37.05
CA LEU A 18 -35.44 8.95 35.82
C LEU A 18 -34.63 9.64 34.72
N SER A 19 -34.81 10.97 34.56
CA SER A 19 -34.03 11.77 33.62
C SER A 19 -32.53 11.70 33.94
N ALA A 20 -32.12 11.87 35.17
CA ALA A 20 -30.72 11.78 35.58
C ALA A 20 -30.09 10.39 35.34
N LYS A 21 -30.88 9.32 35.55
CA LYS A 21 -30.43 7.95 35.22
C LYS A 21 -30.31 7.73 33.72
N LEU A 22 -31.22 8.27 32.90
CA LEU A 22 -31.16 8.24 31.44
C LEU A 22 -29.94 8.99 30.92
N ASP A 23 -29.66 10.19 31.44
CA ASP A 23 -28.48 10.97 31.08
C ASP A 23 -27.19 10.23 31.44
N THR A 24 -27.17 9.56 32.59
CA THR A 24 -26.04 8.69 32.98
C THR A 24 -25.87 7.52 32.04
N LEU A 25 -26.95 6.83 31.67
CA LEU A 25 -26.95 5.73 30.72
C LEU A 25 -26.49 6.21 29.32
N ILE A 26 -26.99 7.33 28.84
CA ILE A 26 -26.60 7.94 27.58
C ILE A 26 -25.10 8.26 27.59
N SER A 27 -24.60 8.83 28.69
CA SER A 27 -23.18 9.15 28.84
C SER A 27 -22.27 7.89 28.87
N LEU A 28 -22.75 6.81 29.51
CA LEU A 28 -22.05 5.52 29.55
C LEU A 28 -22.03 4.84 28.17
N ILE A 29 -23.19 4.86 27.49
CA ILE A 29 -23.29 4.32 26.11
C ILE A 29 -22.43 5.15 25.15
N ALA A 30 -22.43 6.47 25.25
CA ALA A 30 -21.59 7.36 24.43
C ALA A 30 -20.10 7.12 24.64
N ARG A 31 -19.68 6.67 25.83
CA ARG A 31 -18.28 6.25 26.11
C ARG A 31 -17.97 4.83 25.61
N ALA A 32 -18.97 3.97 25.55
CA ALA A 32 -18.83 2.59 25.11
C ALA A 32 -18.94 2.42 23.58
N VAL A 33 -19.65 3.33 22.91
CA VAL A 33 -19.77 3.37 21.45
C VAL A 33 -18.55 4.12 20.91
N PRO A 34 -17.69 3.51 20.08
CA PRO A 34 -16.63 4.23 19.40
C PRO A 34 -17.22 5.41 18.63
N ALA A 35 -16.58 6.57 18.73
CA ALA A 35 -16.96 7.74 17.94
C ALA A 35 -17.04 7.31 16.46
N GLN A 36 -18.13 7.69 15.77
CA GLN A 36 -18.17 7.43 14.33
C GLN A 36 -16.95 8.10 13.69
N PRO A 37 -16.20 7.37 12.84
CA PRO A 37 -15.05 7.94 12.16
C PRO A 37 -15.48 9.23 11.44
N SER A 38 -14.77 10.30 11.67
CA SER A 38 -14.98 11.55 10.91
C SER A 38 -14.69 11.30 9.44
N ALA A 39 -15.41 11.97 8.55
CA ALA A 39 -15.11 11.88 7.12
C ALA A 39 -13.63 12.22 6.90
N PRO A 40 -12.88 11.41 6.12
CA PRO A 40 -11.45 11.64 5.91
C PRO A 40 -11.19 12.99 5.24
N ASP A 41 -10.27 13.76 5.79
CA ASP A 41 -9.77 14.98 5.14
C ASP A 41 -8.61 14.61 4.18
N PHE A 42 -8.95 14.43 2.91
CA PHE A 42 -7.97 14.14 1.87
C PHE A 42 -7.09 15.34 1.47
N THR A 43 -7.33 16.52 2.03
CA THR A 43 -6.49 17.71 1.79
C THR A 43 -5.30 17.78 2.75
N SER A 44 -5.37 17.07 3.87
CA SER A 44 -4.35 17.08 4.93
C SER A 44 -3.02 16.41 4.53
N ALA A 45 -3.06 15.43 3.60
CA ALA A 45 -1.88 14.72 3.14
C ALA A 45 -2.09 14.11 1.73
N ASP A 46 -0.98 13.70 1.10
CA ASP A 46 -1.00 12.95 -0.16
C ASP A 46 -0.90 11.43 0.06
N ALA A 47 -0.63 11.00 1.28
CA ALA A 47 -0.59 9.59 1.63
C ALA A 47 -1.28 9.32 2.96
N PHE A 48 -1.85 8.12 3.10
CA PHE A 48 -2.60 7.67 4.27
C PHE A 48 -2.28 6.21 4.55
N VAL A 49 -2.46 5.80 5.81
CA VAL A 49 -2.48 4.40 6.22
C VAL A 49 -3.90 4.05 6.65
N TRP A 50 -4.41 2.95 6.12
CA TRP A 50 -5.70 2.42 6.53
C TRP A 50 -5.62 1.78 7.91
N GLN A 51 -6.50 2.21 8.82
CA GLN A 51 -6.68 1.66 10.15
C GLN A 51 -8.07 1.01 10.21
N PRO A 52 -8.19 -0.32 10.16
CA PRO A 52 -9.50 -0.99 10.11
C PRO A 52 -10.30 -0.80 11.40
N GLN A 53 -9.63 -0.54 12.50
CA GLN A 53 -10.24 -0.19 13.79
C GLN A 53 -9.63 1.14 14.26
N PRO A 54 -10.40 2.23 14.27
CA PRO A 54 -11.87 2.36 14.16
C PRO A 54 -12.45 2.45 12.74
N GLY A 55 -11.72 2.23 11.68
CA GLY A 55 -12.17 2.37 10.29
C GLY A 55 -11.85 3.75 9.72
N GLU A 56 -10.61 4.21 9.90
CA GLU A 56 -10.16 5.55 9.51
C GLU A 56 -8.89 5.54 8.67
N LEU A 57 -8.62 6.65 8.02
CA LEU A 57 -7.40 6.91 7.25
C LEU A 57 -6.49 7.86 8.03
N SER A 58 -5.36 7.33 8.50
CA SER A 58 -4.35 8.11 9.20
C SER A 58 -3.44 8.83 8.19
N PRO A 59 -3.35 10.18 8.20
CA PRO A 59 -2.52 10.92 7.28
C PRO A 59 -1.02 10.68 7.52
N VAL A 60 -0.25 10.57 6.44
CA VAL A 60 1.22 10.46 6.47
C VAL A 60 1.81 11.78 5.99
N PRO A 61 2.34 12.62 6.89
CA PRO A 61 2.82 13.95 6.53
C PRO A 61 3.99 13.94 5.54
N LYS A 62 4.86 12.94 5.62
CA LYS A 62 6.01 12.78 4.72
C LYS A 62 6.21 11.31 4.38
N VAL A 63 6.00 10.98 3.12
CA VAL A 63 6.27 9.61 2.62
C VAL A 63 7.78 9.37 2.59
N ASN A 64 8.21 8.29 3.23
CA ASN A 64 9.60 7.83 3.11
C ASN A 64 9.80 7.22 1.72
N ARG A 65 10.44 7.95 0.82
CA ARG A 65 10.69 7.56 -0.56
C ARG A 65 12.11 7.89 -1.00
N VAL A 66 12.58 7.19 -2.01
CA VAL A 66 13.75 7.56 -2.80
C VAL A 66 13.30 8.34 -4.03
N GLU A 67 14.17 9.18 -4.58
CA GLU A 67 13.90 9.85 -5.84
C GLU A 67 13.83 8.84 -6.99
N LEU A 68 12.93 9.10 -7.96
CA LEU A 68 12.64 8.15 -9.04
C LEU A 68 13.89 7.84 -9.90
N GLU A 69 14.76 8.81 -10.06
CA GLU A 69 16.01 8.76 -10.83
C GLU A 69 17.04 7.82 -10.20
N LEU A 70 16.97 7.58 -8.89
CA LEU A 70 17.87 6.67 -8.18
C LEU A 70 17.52 5.20 -8.35
N LEU A 71 16.36 4.89 -8.93
CA LEU A 71 15.94 3.53 -9.26
C LEU A 71 16.47 3.12 -10.65
N CYS A 72 17.81 3.07 -10.82
CA CYS A 72 18.47 2.89 -12.11
C CYS A 72 18.35 1.48 -12.67
N ALA A 73 18.63 0.44 -11.89
CA ALA A 73 18.69 -0.95 -12.36
C ALA A 73 17.31 -1.56 -12.73
N VAL A 74 16.24 -0.80 -12.65
CA VAL A 74 14.86 -1.23 -12.93
C VAL A 74 14.16 -0.30 -13.94
N SER A 75 14.91 0.35 -14.83
CA SER A 75 14.43 1.41 -15.72
C SER A 75 13.17 1.02 -16.50
N ARG A 76 13.17 -0.15 -17.15
CA ARG A 76 12.01 -0.62 -17.92
C ARG A 76 10.75 -0.77 -17.04
N VAL A 77 10.90 -1.37 -15.87
CA VAL A 77 9.78 -1.61 -14.93
C VAL A 77 9.29 -0.28 -14.36
N ARG A 78 10.23 0.63 -14.06
CA ARG A 78 9.95 2.00 -13.62
C ARG A 78 9.11 2.75 -14.64
N ASP A 79 9.53 2.76 -15.89
CA ASP A 79 8.87 3.51 -16.95
C ASP A 79 7.45 2.95 -17.20
N LEU A 80 7.27 1.63 -17.22
CA LEU A 80 5.96 0.99 -17.34
C LEU A 80 5.02 1.36 -16.19
N LEU A 81 5.49 1.32 -14.94
CA LEU A 81 4.66 1.70 -13.79
C LEU A 81 4.33 3.20 -13.81
N PHE A 82 5.32 4.04 -14.14
CA PHE A 82 5.13 5.47 -14.25
C PHE A 82 4.07 5.83 -15.29
N GLU A 83 4.17 5.29 -16.52
CA GLU A 83 3.19 5.52 -17.57
C GLU A 83 1.78 5.05 -17.19
N ASN A 84 1.66 3.87 -16.58
CA ASN A 84 0.37 3.34 -16.12
C ASN A 84 -0.23 4.26 -15.04
N THR A 85 0.57 4.72 -14.09
CA THR A 85 0.14 5.59 -13.00
C THR A 85 -0.22 6.99 -13.52
N MET A 86 0.56 7.53 -14.46
CA MET A 86 0.29 8.82 -15.09
C MET A 86 -1.03 8.80 -15.88
N ARG A 87 -1.32 7.71 -16.62
CA ARG A 87 -2.62 7.54 -17.29
C ARG A 87 -3.76 7.56 -16.27
N PHE A 88 -3.63 6.78 -15.20
CA PHE A 88 -4.62 6.77 -14.13
C PHE A 88 -4.84 8.16 -13.52
N ALA A 89 -3.77 8.88 -13.19
CA ALA A 89 -3.84 10.22 -12.61
C ALA A 89 -4.57 11.23 -13.53
N LYS A 90 -4.44 11.06 -14.86
CA LYS A 90 -5.15 11.84 -15.89
C LYS A 90 -6.59 11.39 -16.15
N GLY A 91 -7.10 10.38 -15.44
CA GLY A 91 -8.44 9.86 -15.67
C GLY A 91 -8.57 8.89 -16.86
N LEU A 92 -7.46 8.43 -17.37
CA LEU A 92 -7.43 7.48 -18.49
C LEU A 92 -7.42 6.03 -17.94
N PRO A 93 -7.81 5.04 -18.77
CA PRO A 93 -7.76 3.63 -18.40
C PRO A 93 -6.34 3.20 -17.97
N ALA A 94 -6.28 2.49 -16.85
CA ALA A 94 -5.04 1.96 -16.27
C ALA A 94 -5.30 0.63 -15.56
N ASN A 95 -4.25 -0.18 -15.40
CA ASN A 95 -4.31 -1.50 -14.80
C ASN A 95 -3.86 -1.50 -13.35
N ASN A 96 -4.44 -2.40 -12.54
CA ASN A 96 -3.83 -2.79 -11.28
C ASN A 96 -2.45 -3.40 -11.56
N ALA A 97 -1.49 -3.21 -10.64
CA ALA A 97 -0.13 -3.68 -10.84
C ALA A 97 0.34 -4.61 -9.72
N LEU A 98 0.98 -5.71 -10.12
CA LEU A 98 1.71 -6.61 -9.23
C LEU A 98 3.21 -6.51 -9.53
N LEU A 99 3.97 -6.00 -8.55
CA LEU A 99 5.42 -5.93 -8.59
C LEU A 99 5.97 -7.15 -7.84
N TRP A 100 6.56 -8.09 -8.56
CA TRP A 100 7.00 -9.36 -7.97
C TRP A 100 8.49 -9.63 -8.18
N GLY A 101 9.10 -10.45 -7.33
CA GLY A 101 10.47 -10.92 -7.53
C GLY A 101 11.41 -10.64 -6.36
N ALA A 102 12.70 -10.50 -6.64
CA ALA A 102 13.78 -10.49 -5.67
C ALA A 102 13.59 -9.45 -4.55
N ARG A 103 13.93 -9.85 -3.32
CA ARG A 103 13.86 -8.98 -2.14
C ARG A 103 14.89 -7.85 -2.23
N GLY A 104 14.53 -6.68 -1.70
CA GLY A 104 15.44 -5.53 -1.63
C GLY A 104 15.70 -4.84 -2.97
N MET A 105 15.01 -5.21 -4.06
CA MET A 105 15.19 -4.63 -5.40
C MET A 105 14.37 -3.35 -5.65
N GLY A 106 13.76 -2.77 -4.61
CA GLY A 106 13.09 -1.47 -4.74
C GLY A 106 11.62 -1.55 -5.18
N LYS A 107 10.93 -2.70 -5.11
CA LYS A 107 9.50 -2.82 -5.47
C LYS A 107 8.63 -1.77 -4.79
N SER A 108 8.62 -1.75 -3.47
CA SER A 108 7.85 -0.79 -2.66
C SER A 108 8.34 0.65 -2.84
N SER A 109 9.66 0.82 -2.97
CA SER A 109 10.27 2.12 -3.24
C SER A 109 9.80 2.70 -4.57
N LEU A 110 9.63 1.85 -5.61
CA LEU A 110 9.17 2.29 -6.92
C LEU A 110 7.73 2.84 -6.87
N VAL A 111 6.81 2.18 -6.16
CA VAL A 111 5.44 2.67 -6.01
C VAL A 111 5.44 4.06 -5.34
N LYS A 112 6.18 4.20 -4.24
CA LYS A 112 6.27 5.47 -3.48
C LYS A 112 6.98 6.57 -4.31
N ALA A 113 8.03 6.23 -5.06
CA ALA A 113 8.76 7.17 -5.91
C ALA A 113 7.89 7.69 -7.07
N VAL A 114 7.18 6.79 -7.76
CA VAL A 114 6.27 7.15 -8.86
C VAL A 114 5.15 8.07 -8.36
N HIS A 115 4.50 7.72 -7.25
CA HIS A 115 3.47 8.55 -6.63
C HIS A 115 4.00 9.97 -6.32
N GLY A 116 5.15 10.04 -5.64
CA GLY A 116 5.73 11.33 -5.27
C GLY A 116 6.21 12.16 -6.45
N HIS A 117 6.78 11.53 -7.49
CA HIS A 117 7.22 12.21 -8.70
C HIS A 117 6.03 12.81 -9.47
N ILE A 118 4.91 12.08 -9.58
CA ILE A 118 3.70 12.58 -10.24
C ILE A 118 3.12 13.77 -9.47
N ASN A 119 3.02 13.70 -8.15
CA ASN A 119 2.49 14.82 -7.34
C ASN A 119 3.40 16.05 -7.36
N ALA A 120 4.73 15.86 -7.38
CA ALA A 120 5.69 16.94 -7.45
C ALA A 120 5.58 17.74 -8.76
N SER A 121 5.06 17.15 -9.84
CA SER A 121 4.90 17.84 -11.13
C SER A 121 3.87 18.98 -11.08
N GLY A 122 2.91 18.95 -10.13
CA GLY A 122 1.85 19.95 -9.98
C GLY A 122 0.89 20.09 -11.16
N SER A 123 1.06 19.30 -12.23
CA SER A 123 0.33 19.44 -13.49
C SER A 123 -1.05 18.75 -13.48
N ILE A 124 -1.35 17.95 -12.47
CA ILE A 124 -2.61 17.21 -12.29
C ILE A 124 -3.04 17.27 -10.82
N PRO A 125 -4.34 17.05 -10.51
CA PRO A 125 -4.80 16.96 -9.13
C PRO A 125 -4.03 15.89 -8.36
N ALA A 126 -3.70 16.19 -7.10
CA ALA A 126 -2.88 15.31 -6.27
C ALA A 126 -3.47 13.90 -6.16
N LEU A 127 -2.66 12.93 -6.56
CA LEU A 127 -2.96 11.50 -6.45
C LEU A 127 -2.76 11.08 -4.99
N LYS A 128 -3.69 10.36 -4.42
CA LYS A 128 -3.62 9.89 -3.03
C LYS A 128 -3.13 8.45 -2.96
N LEU A 129 -2.15 8.20 -2.08
CA LEU A 129 -1.63 6.86 -1.80
C LEU A 129 -2.20 6.36 -0.48
N ILE A 130 -2.85 5.20 -0.48
CA ILE A 130 -3.37 4.58 0.73
C ILE A 130 -2.65 3.24 0.92
N GLU A 131 -1.87 3.14 1.99
CA GLU A 131 -1.26 1.87 2.38
C GLU A 131 -2.25 1.05 3.19
N ILE A 132 -2.43 -0.22 2.80
CA ILE A 132 -3.19 -1.23 3.53
C ILE A 132 -2.25 -2.38 3.87
N HIS A 133 -2.24 -2.80 5.14
CA HIS A 133 -1.45 -3.94 5.54
C HIS A 133 -2.07 -5.25 5.02
N ARG A 134 -1.23 -6.24 4.79
CA ARG A 134 -1.66 -7.56 4.29
C ARG A 134 -2.73 -8.19 5.20
N GLU A 135 -2.54 -8.05 6.50
CA GLU A 135 -3.44 -8.59 7.54
C GLU A 135 -4.83 -7.96 7.49
N ASP A 136 -4.97 -6.79 6.89
CA ASP A 136 -6.19 -6.00 6.83
C ASP A 136 -6.93 -6.12 5.48
N ILE A 137 -6.47 -6.97 4.58
CA ILE A 137 -7.04 -7.13 3.21
C ILE A 137 -8.53 -7.50 3.24
N ASP A 138 -8.98 -8.23 4.22
CA ASP A 138 -10.41 -8.59 4.38
C ASP A 138 -11.30 -7.36 4.66
N THR A 139 -10.72 -6.25 5.15
CA THR A 139 -11.41 -4.98 5.38
C THR A 139 -11.43 -4.05 4.17
N LEU A 140 -10.76 -4.42 3.08
CA LEU A 140 -10.67 -3.66 1.82
C LEU A 140 -12.04 -3.20 1.29
N PRO A 141 -13.14 -3.99 1.36
CA PRO A 141 -14.47 -3.52 0.98
C PRO A 141 -14.97 -2.33 1.80
N SER A 142 -14.58 -2.23 3.07
CA SER A 142 -14.93 -1.10 3.94
C SER A 142 -14.17 0.18 3.55
N LEU A 143 -12.87 0.06 3.26
CA LEU A 143 -12.07 1.15 2.71
C LEU A 143 -12.65 1.65 1.39
N MET A 144 -13.02 0.72 0.48
CA MET A 144 -13.60 1.08 -0.82
C MET A 144 -14.87 1.92 -0.70
N LYS A 145 -15.74 1.65 0.28
CA LYS A 145 -16.96 2.46 0.52
C LYS A 145 -16.65 3.91 0.86
N ILE A 146 -15.55 4.15 1.57
CA ILE A 146 -15.12 5.49 2.00
C ILE A 146 -14.58 6.29 0.80
N ILE A 147 -13.71 5.67 0.00
CA ILE A 147 -12.97 6.39 -1.06
C ILE A 147 -13.72 6.47 -2.39
N LYS A 148 -14.66 5.56 -2.65
CA LYS A 148 -15.44 5.48 -3.89
C LYS A 148 -16.15 6.80 -4.24
N ALA A 149 -16.71 7.49 -3.23
CA ALA A 149 -17.46 8.74 -3.42
C ALA A 149 -16.57 9.99 -3.39
N ALA A 150 -15.28 9.87 -3.06
CA ALA A 150 -14.39 11.01 -2.92
C ALA A 150 -13.92 11.54 -4.30
N PRO A 151 -13.76 12.87 -4.44
CA PRO A 151 -13.39 13.50 -5.72
C PRO A 151 -11.90 13.34 -6.07
N HIS A 152 -11.19 12.45 -5.40
CA HIS A 152 -9.75 12.19 -5.59
C HIS A 152 -9.52 10.85 -6.27
N ARG A 153 -8.32 10.68 -6.83
CA ARG A 153 -7.85 9.41 -7.35
C ARG A 153 -6.93 8.75 -6.35
N PHE A 154 -7.10 7.46 -6.16
CA PHE A 154 -6.45 6.70 -5.10
C PHE A 154 -5.66 5.54 -5.66
N ILE A 155 -4.40 5.42 -5.23
CA ILE A 155 -3.64 4.17 -5.32
C ILE A 155 -3.79 3.47 -3.97
N ILE A 156 -4.43 2.32 -3.93
CA ILE A 156 -4.36 1.42 -2.78
C ILE A 156 -3.09 0.59 -2.93
N PHE A 157 -2.24 0.62 -1.95
CA PHE A 157 -0.94 -0.05 -1.96
C PHE A 157 -0.85 -1.09 -0.85
N CYS A 158 -0.59 -2.35 -1.21
CA CYS A 158 -0.31 -3.42 -0.27
C CYS A 158 1.12 -3.93 -0.47
N ASP A 159 1.96 -3.73 0.55
CA ASP A 159 3.35 -4.21 0.52
C ASP A 159 3.45 -5.66 0.98
N ASP A 160 4.35 -6.44 0.37
CA ASP A 160 4.66 -7.85 0.66
C ASP A 160 3.43 -8.77 0.69
N LEU A 161 2.54 -8.60 -0.29
CA LEU A 161 1.32 -9.38 -0.44
C LEU A 161 1.65 -10.84 -0.74
N SER A 162 1.19 -11.73 0.12
CA SER A 162 1.28 -13.19 -0.05
C SER A 162 0.19 -13.83 0.79
N PHE A 163 -0.34 -14.97 0.36
CA PHE A 163 -1.35 -15.72 1.10
C PHE A 163 -0.81 -17.08 1.48
N ASP A 164 -1.15 -17.53 2.69
CA ASP A 164 -0.82 -18.86 3.18
C ASP A 164 -1.98 -19.84 2.95
N HIS A 165 -1.79 -21.12 3.28
CA HIS A 165 -2.73 -22.20 2.95
C HIS A 165 -4.16 -21.97 3.46
N ASP A 166 -4.31 -21.45 4.68
CA ASP A 166 -5.59 -21.29 5.36
C ASP A 166 -6.14 -19.87 5.27
N ASP A 167 -5.44 -19.00 4.54
CA ASP A 167 -5.80 -17.58 4.41
C ASP A 167 -6.98 -17.44 3.43
N THR A 168 -8.10 -16.92 3.91
CA THR A 168 -9.30 -16.67 3.11
C THR A 168 -9.43 -15.23 2.65
N SER A 169 -8.56 -14.32 3.10
CA SER A 169 -8.60 -12.89 2.78
C SER A 169 -8.36 -12.60 1.28
N TYR A 170 -7.73 -13.53 0.55
CA TYR A 170 -7.61 -13.43 -0.90
C TYR A 170 -8.97 -13.30 -1.63
N LYS A 171 -10.07 -13.81 -1.04
CA LYS A 171 -11.42 -13.69 -1.60
C LYS A 171 -11.90 -12.23 -1.62
N SER A 172 -11.61 -11.49 -0.58
CA SER A 172 -11.92 -10.06 -0.49
C SER A 172 -11.14 -9.27 -1.54
N LEU A 173 -9.85 -9.57 -1.71
CA LEU A 173 -9.04 -8.96 -2.76
C LEU A 173 -9.57 -9.32 -4.16
N LYS A 174 -9.91 -10.60 -4.40
CA LYS A 174 -10.50 -11.06 -5.66
C LYS A 174 -11.77 -10.26 -6.00
N ALA A 175 -12.69 -10.12 -5.04
CA ALA A 175 -13.94 -9.39 -5.22
C ALA A 175 -13.69 -7.90 -5.57
N VAL A 176 -12.70 -7.26 -4.95
CA VAL A 176 -12.35 -5.87 -5.23
C VAL A 176 -11.67 -5.70 -6.60
N LEU A 177 -10.76 -6.60 -6.96
CA LEU A 177 -10.07 -6.55 -8.27
C LEU A 177 -11.03 -6.81 -9.45
N GLU A 178 -12.03 -7.66 -9.25
CA GLU A 178 -13.09 -7.94 -10.25
C GLU A 178 -14.17 -6.85 -10.28
N GLY A 179 -14.44 -6.22 -9.15
CA GLY A 179 -15.41 -5.14 -9.01
C GLY A 179 -16.87 -5.59 -8.89
N GLY A 180 -17.18 -6.89 -8.98
CA GLY A 180 -18.54 -7.42 -8.89
C GLY A 180 -19.52 -6.75 -9.88
N ILE A 181 -20.81 -6.66 -9.51
CA ILE A 181 -21.86 -6.04 -10.36
C ILE A 181 -21.63 -4.52 -10.49
N GLU A 182 -21.07 -3.86 -9.48
CA GLU A 182 -20.82 -2.40 -9.51
C GLU A 182 -19.60 -2.00 -10.35
N GLY A 183 -18.76 -2.97 -10.72
CA GLY A 183 -17.46 -2.71 -11.33
C GLY A 183 -16.44 -2.14 -10.33
N ARG A 184 -15.20 -2.04 -10.78
CA ARG A 184 -14.15 -1.34 -10.01
C ARG A 184 -14.42 0.16 -10.08
N PRO A 185 -14.35 0.91 -8.94
CA PRO A 185 -14.45 2.36 -8.97
C PRO A 185 -13.38 2.98 -9.89
N GLU A 186 -13.78 3.90 -10.75
CA GLU A 186 -12.88 4.54 -11.73
C GLU A 186 -11.79 5.39 -11.09
N ASN A 187 -12.03 5.82 -9.86
CA ASN A 187 -11.08 6.61 -9.08
C ASN A 187 -10.12 5.78 -8.22
N VAL A 188 -10.09 4.44 -8.36
CA VAL A 188 -9.23 3.57 -7.55
C VAL A 188 -8.43 2.62 -8.42
N ILE A 189 -7.13 2.50 -8.13
CA ILE A 189 -6.22 1.49 -8.68
C ILE A 189 -5.51 0.76 -7.54
N PHE A 190 -5.25 -0.54 -7.70
CA PHE A 190 -4.63 -1.37 -6.68
C PHE A 190 -3.23 -1.79 -7.10
N TYR A 191 -2.22 -1.49 -6.28
CA TYR A 191 -0.84 -1.90 -6.46
C TYR A 191 -0.40 -2.81 -5.33
N ALA A 192 0.23 -3.90 -5.66
CA ALA A 192 0.79 -4.82 -4.67
C ALA A 192 2.25 -5.14 -4.99
N THR A 193 3.03 -5.41 -3.94
CA THR A 193 4.34 -6.04 -4.10
C THR A 193 4.31 -7.46 -3.56
N SER A 194 5.13 -8.33 -4.10
CA SER A 194 5.30 -9.69 -3.61
C SER A 194 6.72 -10.19 -3.83
N ASN A 195 7.21 -11.02 -2.93
CA ASN A 195 8.47 -11.72 -3.13
C ASN A 195 8.28 -13.03 -3.93
N ARG A 196 7.03 -13.38 -4.23
CA ARG A 196 6.64 -14.54 -5.03
C ARG A 196 6.02 -14.08 -6.34
N ARG A 197 6.26 -14.83 -7.42
CA ARG A 197 5.60 -14.58 -8.73
C ARG A 197 4.10 -14.84 -8.65
N HIS A 198 3.71 -15.89 -7.93
CA HIS A 198 2.33 -16.23 -7.67
C HIS A 198 2.02 -15.95 -6.20
N LEU A 199 0.91 -15.29 -5.93
CA LEU A 199 0.54 -14.83 -4.60
C LEU A 199 0.20 -15.98 -3.63
N LEU A 200 -0.12 -17.17 -4.15
CA LEU A 200 -0.46 -18.37 -3.41
C LEU A 200 0.69 -19.40 -3.44
N PRO A 201 0.86 -20.25 -2.38
CA PRO A 201 1.92 -21.25 -2.30
C PRO A 201 1.79 -22.32 -3.38
N ARG A 202 2.93 -22.82 -3.90
CA ARG A 202 2.96 -23.93 -4.88
C ARG A 202 2.38 -25.23 -4.34
N ASP A 203 2.61 -25.53 -3.08
CA ASP A 203 2.16 -26.75 -2.42
C ASP A 203 0.62 -26.85 -2.33
N MET A 204 -0.07 -25.70 -2.28
CA MET A 204 -1.53 -25.67 -2.45
C MET A 204 -1.95 -26.07 -3.87
N ILE A 205 -1.15 -25.72 -4.86
CA ILE A 205 -1.39 -26.07 -6.26
C ILE A 205 -1.19 -27.57 -6.49
N GLU A 206 -0.25 -28.20 -5.78
CA GLU A 206 0.09 -29.62 -5.93
C GLU A 206 -0.80 -30.55 -5.07
N ASN A 207 -1.14 -30.17 -3.83
CA ASN A 207 -1.97 -30.98 -2.94
C ASN A 207 -3.44 -31.02 -3.37
N GLU A 208 -3.97 -29.96 -3.95
CA GLU A 208 -5.34 -29.97 -4.50
C GLU A 208 -5.43 -30.77 -5.81
N ARG A 209 -4.30 -30.94 -6.53
CA ARG A 209 -4.24 -31.89 -7.66
C ARG A 209 -4.47 -33.33 -7.22
N SER A 210 -4.15 -33.69 -5.99
CA SER A 210 -4.26 -35.07 -5.49
C SER A 210 -5.61 -35.42 -4.86
N THR A 211 -6.39 -34.40 -4.43
CA THR A 211 -7.64 -34.60 -3.66
C THR A 211 -8.90 -34.04 -4.33
N ALA A 212 -8.77 -33.17 -5.33
CA ALA A 212 -9.93 -32.60 -6.02
C ALA A 212 -10.45 -33.51 -7.13
N ILE A 213 -11.77 -33.57 -7.28
CA ILE A 213 -12.46 -34.27 -8.38
C ILE A 213 -12.06 -33.66 -9.74
N ASN A 214 -11.59 -32.39 -9.75
CA ASN A 214 -11.07 -31.68 -10.91
C ASN A 214 -9.83 -30.83 -10.51
N PRO A 215 -8.62 -31.40 -10.50
CA PRO A 215 -7.40 -30.68 -10.10
C PRO A 215 -7.10 -29.43 -10.95
N ALA A 216 -7.58 -29.37 -12.18
CA ALA A 216 -7.39 -28.24 -13.08
C ALA A 216 -8.14 -26.98 -12.61
N GLU A 217 -9.37 -27.10 -12.11
CA GLU A 217 -10.21 -25.97 -11.69
C GLU A 217 -9.63 -25.27 -10.45
N ALA A 218 -9.12 -26.01 -9.49
CA ALA A 218 -8.52 -25.46 -8.29
C ALA A 218 -7.21 -24.69 -8.60
N VAL A 219 -6.44 -25.16 -9.59
CA VAL A 219 -5.23 -24.46 -10.08
C VAL A 219 -5.60 -23.20 -10.86
N GLU A 220 -6.63 -23.27 -11.70
CA GLU A 220 -7.12 -22.09 -12.45
C GLU A 220 -7.63 -21.00 -11.52
N GLU A 221 -8.34 -21.34 -10.45
CA GLU A 221 -8.86 -20.35 -9.51
C GLU A 221 -7.75 -19.60 -8.76
N LYS A 222 -6.62 -20.24 -8.49
CA LYS A 222 -5.49 -19.69 -7.73
C LYS A 222 -4.47 -18.94 -8.60
N VAL A 223 -4.22 -19.40 -9.81
CA VAL A 223 -3.47 -18.63 -10.84
C VAL A 223 -4.24 -17.37 -11.17
N SER A 224 -5.57 -17.47 -11.19
CA SER A 224 -6.48 -16.40 -11.57
C SER A 224 -6.41 -15.14 -10.67
N LEU A 225 -5.98 -15.21 -9.41
CA LEU A 225 -5.83 -13.99 -8.59
C LEU A 225 -4.72 -13.08 -9.11
N SER A 226 -3.59 -13.67 -9.45
CA SER A 226 -2.48 -12.91 -10.03
C SER A 226 -2.85 -12.35 -11.40
N ASP A 227 -3.58 -13.09 -12.22
CA ASP A 227 -3.98 -12.67 -13.57
C ASP A 227 -4.95 -11.48 -13.59
N ARG A 228 -5.59 -11.17 -12.44
CA ARG A 228 -6.42 -9.97 -12.27
C ARG A 228 -5.62 -8.67 -12.16
N PHE A 229 -4.32 -8.78 -11.97
CA PHE A 229 -3.42 -7.65 -12.15
C PHE A 229 -3.07 -7.54 -13.63
N GLY A 230 -3.61 -6.54 -14.29
CA GLY A 230 -3.34 -6.34 -15.73
C GLY A 230 -1.91 -5.93 -16.05
N LEU A 231 -1.12 -5.52 -15.04
CA LEU A 231 0.29 -5.15 -15.19
C LEU A 231 1.16 -5.98 -14.23
N TRP A 232 2.04 -6.79 -14.79
CA TRP A 232 2.97 -7.64 -14.07
C TRP A 232 4.39 -7.13 -14.26
N LEU A 233 5.03 -6.74 -13.16
CA LEU A 233 6.35 -6.14 -13.16
C LEU A 233 7.34 -7.02 -12.37
N GLY A 234 8.24 -7.69 -13.10
CA GLY A 234 9.20 -8.62 -12.54
C GLY A 234 10.50 -7.90 -12.13
N PHE A 235 10.95 -8.15 -10.90
CA PHE A 235 12.22 -7.69 -10.36
C PHE A 235 13.17 -8.87 -10.23
N HIS A 236 14.20 -8.89 -11.06
CA HIS A 236 15.19 -9.96 -11.09
C HIS A 236 16.29 -9.74 -10.04
N ASN A 237 17.12 -10.77 -9.83
CA ASN A 237 18.27 -10.65 -8.96
C ASN A 237 19.23 -9.59 -9.49
N CYS A 238 19.83 -8.84 -8.58
CA CYS A 238 20.78 -7.79 -8.86
C CYS A 238 22.11 -8.37 -9.38
N SER A 239 22.52 -8.02 -10.58
CA SER A 239 23.87 -8.30 -11.07
C SER A 239 24.92 -7.48 -10.32
N GLN A 240 26.20 -7.78 -10.52
CA GLN A 240 27.27 -6.96 -9.93
C GLN A 240 27.30 -5.56 -10.53
N ASP A 241 27.05 -5.45 -11.81
CA ASP A 241 27.08 -4.16 -12.50
C ASP A 241 25.88 -3.29 -12.09
N ASP A 242 24.66 -3.86 -11.99
CA ASP A 242 23.49 -3.17 -11.45
C ASP A 242 23.75 -2.65 -10.02
N TYR A 243 24.38 -3.48 -9.17
CA TYR A 243 24.70 -3.10 -7.81
C TYR A 243 25.66 -1.92 -7.74
N LEU A 244 26.73 -1.95 -8.55
CA LEU A 244 27.70 -0.87 -8.62
C LEU A 244 27.13 0.39 -9.26
N GLU A 245 26.21 0.26 -10.22
CA GLU A 245 25.47 1.38 -10.79
C GLU A 245 24.60 2.07 -9.73
N MET A 246 23.86 1.30 -8.92
CA MET A 246 23.07 1.84 -7.79
C MET A 246 23.96 2.58 -6.80
N VAL A 247 25.07 1.98 -6.37
CA VAL A 247 26.04 2.60 -5.46
C VAL A 247 26.58 3.89 -6.03
N GLY A 248 27.03 3.87 -7.28
CA GLY A 248 27.54 5.06 -7.97
C GLY A 248 26.47 6.15 -8.14
N GLY A 249 25.22 5.76 -8.38
CA GLY A 249 24.08 6.66 -8.44
C GLY A 249 23.87 7.41 -7.12
N TYR A 250 23.88 6.69 -6.00
CA TYR A 250 23.76 7.30 -4.66
C TYR A 250 24.96 8.19 -4.32
N VAL A 251 26.20 7.77 -4.65
CA VAL A 251 27.41 8.58 -4.41
C VAL A 251 27.31 9.92 -5.13
N ARG A 252 26.88 9.93 -6.39
CA ARG A 252 26.67 11.17 -7.17
C ARG A 252 25.56 12.02 -6.60
N HIS A 253 24.43 11.40 -6.25
CA HIS A 253 23.26 12.11 -5.73
C HIS A 253 23.55 12.82 -4.40
N PHE A 254 24.23 12.15 -3.46
CA PHE A 254 24.57 12.72 -2.16
C PHE A 254 25.91 13.46 -2.13
N GLY A 255 26.59 13.60 -3.27
CA GLY A 255 27.88 14.32 -3.36
C GLY A 255 28.94 13.74 -2.43
N LEU A 256 29.01 12.40 -2.34
CA LEU A 256 30.02 11.72 -1.52
C LEU A 256 31.35 11.65 -2.28
N GLU A 257 32.44 12.05 -1.60
CA GLU A 257 33.76 12.07 -2.20
C GLU A 257 34.55 10.81 -1.77
N ILE A 258 34.81 9.91 -2.70
CA ILE A 258 35.56 8.68 -2.49
C ILE A 258 36.27 8.32 -3.80
N ASP A 259 37.47 7.76 -3.69
CA ASP A 259 38.19 7.22 -4.85
C ASP A 259 37.38 6.11 -5.53
N PRO A 260 37.22 6.12 -6.87
CA PRO A 260 36.43 5.13 -7.58
C PRO A 260 36.86 3.68 -7.38
N ALA A 261 38.17 3.43 -7.26
CA ALA A 261 38.70 2.08 -7.04
C ALA A 261 38.37 1.60 -5.61
N ALA A 262 38.51 2.48 -4.62
CA ALA A 262 38.13 2.23 -3.22
C ALA A 262 36.62 1.99 -3.09
N LEU A 263 35.78 2.83 -3.71
CA LEU A 263 34.33 2.67 -3.74
C LEU A 263 33.93 1.27 -4.26
N ARG A 264 34.52 0.86 -5.40
CA ARG A 264 34.23 -0.45 -5.99
C ARG A 264 34.63 -1.59 -5.06
N ALA A 265 35.83 -1.54 -4.49
CA ALA A 265 36.33 -2.59 -3.59
C ALA A 265 35.47 -2.70 -2.33
N GLU A 266 35.22 -1.59 -1.65
CA GLU A 266 34.43 -1.55 -0.42
C GLU A 266 32.98 -1.98 -0.65
N ALA A 267 32.33 -1.51 -1.72
CA ALA A 267 30.96 -1.88 -2.05
C ALA A 267 30.81 -3.39 -2.32
N LEU A 268 31.79 -4.01 -3.02
CA LEU A 268 31.77 -5.45 -3.29
C LEU A 268 32.00 -6.26 -2.00
N GLU A 269 32.94 -5.85 -1.16
CA GLU A 269 33.18 -6.45 0.15
C GLU A 269 31.93 -6.37 1.02
N TRP A 270 31.28 -5.20 1.07
CA TRP A 270 30.03 -5.00 1.80
C TRP A 270 28.93 -5.95 1.33
N SER A 271 28.75 -6.10 0.02
CA SER A 271 27.74 -6.99 -0.54
C SER A 271 28.00 -8.46 -0.20
N THR A 272 29.28 -8.87 -0.15
CA THR A 272 29.70 -10.24 0.19
C THR A 272 29.38 -10.54 1.66
N THR A 273 29.73 -9.63 2.56
CA THR A 273 29.47 -9.79 4.00
C THR A 273 27.99 -9.76 4.38
N ARG A 274 27.13 -9.15 3.54
CA ARG A 274 25.67 -9.09 3.72
C ARG A 274 24.91 -10.19 2.99
N GLY A 275 25.60 -11.15 2.40
CA GLY A 275 25.01 -12.33 1.77
C GLY A 275 24.36 -12.09 0.40
N GLY A 276 24.61 -10.95 -0.25
CA GLY A 276 24.11 -10.69 -1.59
C GLY A 276 24.04 -9.24 -2.01
N ARG A 277 23.66 -9.02 -3.25
CA ARG A 277 23.53 -7.71 -3.89
C ARG A 277 22.05 -7.34 -4.03
N SER A 278 21.70 -6.13 -3.63
CA SER A 278 20.35 -5.57 -3.80
C SER A 278 20.39 -4.05 -3.59
N GLY A 279 19.34 -3.34 -3.99
CA GLY A 279 19.20 -1.91 -3.72
C GLY A 279 19.22 -1.57 -2.22
N ARG A 280 18.66 -2.45 -1.36
CA ARG A 280 18.74 -2.31 0.10
C ARG A 280 20.18 -2.37 0.59
N VAL A 281 20.95 -3.34 0.12
CA VAL A 281 22.37 -3.51 0.50
C VAL A 281 23.20 -2.34 -0.02
N ALA A 282 22.94 -1.85 -1.23
CA ALA A 282 23.57 -0.66 -1.77
C ALA A 282 23.32 0.57 -0.91
N PHE A 283 22.07 0.83 -0.52
CA PHE A 283 21.74 1.97 0.32
C PHE A 283 22.32 1.85 1.73
N GLN A 284 22.36 0.66 2.33
CA GLN A 284 23.02 0.43 3.62
C GLN A 284 24.53 0.74 3.57
N TYR A 285 25.19 0.38 2.48
CA TYR A 285 26.60 0.76 2.27
C TYR A 285 26.75 2.28 2.18
N ILE A 286 25.87 2.97 1.45
CA ILE A 286 25.89 4.43 1.32
C ILE A 286 25.66 5.11 2.66
N GLN A 287 24.77 4.58 3.51
CA GLN A 287 24.57 5.09 4.89
C GLN A 287 25.84 4.99 5.73
N ASP A 288 26.53 3.83 5.66
CA ASP A 288 27.81 3.64 6.35
C ASP A 288 28.89 4.59 5.82
N LEU A 289 29.04 4.66 4.50
CA LEU A 289 30.02 5.55 3.84
C LEU A 289 29.77 7.02 4.21
N ALA A 290 28.53 7.50 4.11
CA ALA A 290 28.18 8.87 4.47
C ALA A 290 28.46 9.17 5.94
N GLY A 291 28.14 8.23 6.84
CA GLY A 291 28.46 8.32 8.26
C GLY A 291 29.96 8.43 8.52
N ARG A 292 30.80 7.63 7.84
CA ARG A 292 32.25 7.70 7.92
C ARG A 292 32.81 9.03 7.39
N LEU A 293 32.17 9.57 6.35
CA LEU A 293 32.57 10.86 5.77
C LEU A 293 31.96 12.07 6.51
N GLY A 294 31.14 11.86 7.55
CA GLY A 294 30.49 12.92 8.32
C GLY A 294 29.46 13.72 7.50
N LYS A 295 28.89 13.13 6.43
CA LYS A 295 27.90 13.79 5.56
C LYS A 295 26.47 13.26 5.84
N PRO A 296 25.47 14.14 6.01
CA PRO A 296 24.07 13.72 6.08
C PRO A 296 23.57 13.26 4.72
N LEU A 297 22.62 12.31 4.70
CA LEU A 297 21.88 11.88 3.50
C LEU A 297 20.53 12.62 3.45
N THR A 298 20.55 13.92 3.18
CA THR A 298 19.34 14.77 3.09
C THR A 298 19.21 15.35 1.70
#